data_1bbc1c6ab758663643709cd66d1307ee
#
_entry.id   1bbc1c6ab758663643709cd66d1307ee
#
_cell.length_a   1.000
_cell.length_b   1.000
_cell.length_c   1.000
_cell.angle_alpha   90.00
_cell.angle_beta   90.00
_cell.angle_gamma   90.00
#
_symmetry.space_group_name_H-M   'P 1'
#
loop_
_entity.id
_entity.type
_entity.pdbx_description
1 polymer ?
#
loop_
_entity_poly.entity_id
_entity_poly.type
_entity_poly.pdbx_seq_one_letter_code
_entity_poly.pdbx_strand_id
1 'polypeptide(L)'
;SPEEITSFTIEVDNGEKKETVDCTFDGKLQALRTDIPFSFTYTAPSSVTTNNALKVKVTKINNAANTAKDAELTVPLMTVSRESVRHNVGEIIASTTNGDSPLGWAGNEEARELYKEKYIGVVLHQSDVNDPMYIAPSKYFKHGGETQGIGFFLLNRQYIDEGDILCAYLNEVADELPLADITAKAMWTSDDKTAVRITSDVTALTNEIGNMKVSYVLTADELKSVNATWSQTNGLSNIKQSEDYSQWLNMFLNGGKYGTAVVKNMPNNDVVIATSYDNYLTTVPTIAAMNDGGTASTNATLELPTTSALKNALTTAKKNNNIHAVAIVEDEGGVIINAVKVDISDYDPTGIETVITTADKSVEKTYTIDGRETTAAAHGILIQRLADGTT
;
A
#
# COMPACT_ATOMS: atom_id res chain seq x y z
N SER A 1 42.90 3.97 -30.05
CA SER A 1 42.25 4.48 -28.84
C SER A 1 40.78 4.30 -29.00
N PRO A 2 40.05 3.90 -27.97
CA PRO A 2 38.60 3.84 -28.07
C PRO A 2 38.08 5.26 -28.33
N GLU A 3 37.24 5.40 -29.38
CA GLU A 3 36.61 6.68 -29.69
C GLU A 3 35.71 7.09 -28.53
N GLU A 4 35.77 8.34 -28.14
CA GLU A 4 34.89 8.90 -27.11
C GLU A 4 33.45 8.98 -27.66
N ILE A 5 32.51 8.43 -26.93
CA ILE A 5 31.08 8.57 -27.27
C ILE A 5 30.57 9.90 -26.73
N THR A 6 30.07 10.76 -27.60
CA THR A 6 29.51 12.07 -27.25
C THR A 6 28.00 12.14 -27.46
N SER A 7 27.45 11.24 -28.28
CA SER A 7 26.01 11.17 -28.55
C SER A 7 25.61 9.78 -29.01
N PHE A 8 24.34 9.45 -28.87
CA PHE A 8 23.71 8.32 -29.55
C PHE A 8 22.27 8.65 -29.95
N THR A 9 21.81 7.96 -30.97
CA THR A 9 20.42 8.05 -31.41
C THR A 9 19.74 6.72 -31.13
N ILE A 10 18.60 6.77 -30.46
CA ILE A 10 17.75 5.62 -30.21
C ILE A 10 16.49 5.68 -31.08
N GLU A 11 16.04 4.53 -31.55
CA GLU A 11 14.69 4.32 -32.07
C GLU A 11 13.87 3.67 -30.96
N VAL A 12 12.71 4.23 -30.68
CA VAL A 12 11.75 3.73 -29.70
C VAL A 12 10.51 3.29 -30.43
N ASP A 13 10.14 2.01 -30.33
CA ASP A 13 8.97 1.41 -30.99
C ASP A 13 8.02 0.89 -29.92
N ASN A 14 6.84 1.49 -29.80
CA ASN A 14 5.79 1.09 -28.88
C ASN A 14 4.76 0.12 -29.50
N GLY A 15 5.04 -0.41 -30.70
CA GLY A 15 4.14 -1.28 -31.46
C GLY A 15 3.15 -0.53 -32.35
N GLU A 16 2.83 0.73 -32.06
CA GLU A 16 1.93 1.59 -32.84
C GLU A 16 2.72 2.68 -33.60
N LYS A 17 3.78 3.18 -32.98
CA LYS A 17 4.58 4.29 -33.49
C LYS A 17 6.07 4.06 -33.22
N LYS A 18 6.87 4.50 -34.19
CA LYS A 18 8.33 4.59 -34.02
C LYS A 18 8.74 6.04 -33.87
N GLU A 19 9.50 6.31 -32.86
CA GLU A 19 10.06 7.62 -32.55
C GLU A 19 11.58 7.56 -32.54
N THR A 20 12.23 8.64 -32.95
CA THR A 20 13.69 8.75 -32.90
C THR A 20 14.06 9.81 -31.88
N VAL A 21 14.92 9.47 -30.95
CA VAL A 21 15.40 10.37 -29.90
C VAL A 21 16.92 10.48 -29.97
N ASP A 22 17.41 11.71 -30.07
CA ASP A 22 18.84 12.01 -30.03
C ASP A 22 19.25 12.32 -28.58
N CYS A 23 20.18 11.53 -28.05
CA CYS A 23 20.70 11.66 -26.70
C CYS A 23 22.11 12.28 -26.77
N THR A 24 22.28 13.44 -26.12
CA THR A 24 23.58 14.13 -25.98
C THR A 24 24.01 14.11 -24.53
N PHE A 25 25.31 14.07 -24.30
CA PHE A 25 25.87 14.06 -22.94
C PHE A 25 26.68 15.33 -22.70
N ASP A 26 26.55 15.86 -21.48
CA ASP A 26 27.42 16.91 -20.97
C ASP A 26 28.77 16.29 -20.59
N GLY A 27 29.59 16.04 -21.58
CA GLY A 27 30.89 15.39 -21.43
C GLY A 27 31.01 14.15 -22.32
N LYS A 28 32.23 13.61 -22.36
CA LYS A 28 32.58 12.47 -23.20
C LYS A 28 32.42 11.19 -22.39
N LEU A 29 31.63 10.21 -22.92
CA LEU A 29 31.58 8.88 -22.37
C LEU A 29 32.89 8.16 -22.65
N GLN A 30 33.58 7.70 -21.60
CA GLN A 30 34.73 6.85 -21.76
C GLN A 30 34.30 5.44 -22.11
N ALA A 31 34.95 4.84 -23.12
CA ALA A 31 34.60 3.54 -23.71
C ALA A 31 34.59 2.32 -22.75
N LEU A 32 34.87 2.50 -21.47
CA LEU A 32 34.92 1.44 -20.45
C LEU A 32 33.93 1.67 -19.28
N ARG A 33 33.09 2.70 -19.34
CA ARG A 33 32.03 2.89 -18.32
C ARG A 33 30.77 2.14 -18.77
N THR A 34 30.27 1.27 -17.91
CA THR A 34 29.11 0.41 -18.18
C THR A 34 27.78 1.01 -17.70
N ASP A 35 27.81 2.03 -16.85
CA ASP A 35 26.60 2.55 -16.19
C ASP A 35 26.46 4.05 -16.39
N ILE A 36 25.92 4.44 -17.56
CA ILE A 36 25.61 5.84 -17.82
C ILE A 36 24.11 5.99 -17.93
N PRO A 37 23.48 6.54 -16.87
CA PRO A 37 22.04 6.76 -16.90
C PRO A 37 21.71 7.84 -17.93
N PHE A 38 20.69 7.58 -18.73
CA PHE A 38 20.06 8.58 -19.58
C PHE A 38 18.53 8.42 -19.49
N SER A 39 17.81 9.50 -19.76
CA SER A 39 16.35 9.50 -19.79
C SER A 39 15.85 10.04 -21.12
N PHE A 40 14.71 9.54 -21.56
CA PHE A 40 14.03 10.01 -22.75
C PHE A 40 12.51 9.92 -22.55
N THR A 41 11.78 10.72 -23.32
CA THR A 41 10.32 10.67 -23.32
C THR A 41 9.84 9.95 -24.59
N TYR A 42 8.83 9.14 -24.46
CA TYR A 42 8.20 8.42 -25.56
C TYR A 42 6.67 8.50 -25.46
N THR A 43 5.98 8.22 -26.59
CA THR A 43 4.53 8.11 -26.58
C THR A 43 4.13 6.70 -26.11
N ALA A 44 3.32 6.61 -25.06
CA ALA A 44 2.78 5.33 -24.61
C ALA A 44 1.85 4.71 -25.67
N PRO A 45 1.73 3.36 -25.74
CA PRO A 45 0.72 2.72 -26.58
C PRO A 45 -0.69 3.14 -26.20
N SER A 46 -1.60 3.22 -27.17
CA SER A 46 -3.01 3.53 -26.93
C SER A 46 -3.80 2.33 -26.36
N SER A 47 -3.30 1.13 -26.56
CA SER A 47 -3.90 -0.10 -26.04
C SER A 47 -3.69 -0.22 -24.53
N VAL A 48 -4.77 -0.36 -23.78
CA VAL A 48 -4.76 -0.56 -22.33
C VAL A 48 -4.66 -2.06 -22.03
N THR A 49 -3.46 -2.53 -21.68
CA THR A 49 -3.19 -3.97 -21.45
C THR A 49 -1.96 -4.18 -20.58
N THR A 50 -1.88 -5.36 -19.96
CA THR A 50 -0.69 -5.82 -19.21
C THR A 50 0.43 -6.33 -20.13
N ASN A 51 0.16 -6.52 -21.42
CA ASN A 51 1.03 -7.21 -22.38
C ASN A 51 1.66 -6.28 -23.43
N ASN A 52 1.78 -4.99 -23.16
CA ASN A 52 2.52 -4.09 -24.04
C ASN A 52 4.04 -4.29 -23.91
N ALA A 53 4.76 -3.87 -24.92
CA ALA A 53 6.22 -3.88 -24.91
C ALA A 53 6.77 -2.63 -25.61
N LEU A 54 7.84 -2.09 -25.06
CA LEU A 54 8.63 -1.03 -25.66
C LEU A 54 9.92 -1.62 -26.20
N LYS A 55 10.19 -1.44 -27.49
CA LYS A 55 11.47 -1.80 -28.09
C LYS A 55 12.33 -0.57 -28.21
N VAL A 56 13.51 -0.62 -27.63
CA VAL A 56 14.49 0.47 -27.66
C VAL A 56 15.73 -0.01 -28.39
N LYS A 57 16.11 0.66 -29.46
CA LYS A 57 17.25 0.28 -30.29
C LYS A 57 18.22 1.44 -30.46
N VAL A 58 19.49 1.24 -30.14
CA VAL A 58 20.54 2.21 -30.48
C VAL A 58 20.86 2.11 -31.95
N THR A 59 20.47 3.12 -32.73
CA THR A 59 20.63 3.15 -34.20
C THR A 59 21.88 3.85 -34.66
N LYS A 60 22.38 4.84 -33.88
CA LYS A 60 23.60 5.58 -34.18
C LYS A 60 24.43 5.80 -32.92
N ILE A 61 25.75 5.87 -33.10
CA ILE A 61 26.73 6.27 -32.08
C ILE A 61 27.62 7.33 -32.75
N ASN A 62 27.76 8.52 -32.14
CA ASN A 62 28.51 9.67 -32.72
C ASN A 62 28.11 9.93 -34.19
N ASN A 63 26.81 9.88 -34.51
CA ASN A 63 26.25 10.02 -35.86
C ASN A 63 26.60 8.90 -36.87
N ALA A 64 27.39 7.91 -36.50
CA ALA A 64 27.65 6.71 -37.32
C ALA A 64 26.60 5.64 -37.02
N ALA A 65 26.21 4.88 -38.07
CA ALA A 65 25.25 3.78 -37.91
C ALA A 65 25.80 2.73 -36.90
N ASN A 66 24.97 2.32 -35.94
CA ASN A 66 25.33 1.24 -35.03
C ASN A 66 25.08 -0.12 -35.73
N THR A 67 26.11 -0.91 -35.82
CA THR A 67 26.08 -2.25 -36.45
C THR A 67 26.15 -3.40 -35.43
N ALA A 68 26.08 -3.10 -34.14
CA ALA A 68 26.07 -4.11 -33.09
C ALA A 68 24.84 -5.00 -33.20
N LYS A 69 25.00 -6.31 -32.98
CA LYS A 69 23.89 -7.27 -33.08
C LYS A 69 22.91 -7.17 -31.93
N ASP A 70 23.39 -6.77 -30.75
CA ASP A 70 22.61 -6.68 -29.51
C ASP A 70 22.28 -5.23 -29.17
N ALA A 71 21.93 -4.44 -30.18
CA ALA A 71 21.63 -3.00 -30.04
C ALA A 71 20.15 -2.72 -29.65
N GLU A 72 19.33 -3.76 -29.47
CA GLU A 72 17.90 -3.66 -29.19
C GLU A 72 17.56 -4.33 -27.85
N LEU A 73 16.78 -3.61 -27.05
CA LEU A 73 16.20 -4.09 -25.79
C LEU A 73 14.68 -4.05 -25.91
N THR A 74 14.01 -5.10 -25.45
CA THR A 74 12.56 -5.13 -25.29
C THR A 74 12.24 -5.01 -23.81
N VAL A 75 11.50 -3.96 -23.44
CA VAL A 75 11.04 -3.71 -22.07
C VAL A 75 9.55 -4.04 -22.02
N PRO A 76 9.11 -4.97 -21.17
CA PRO A 76 7.68 -5.17 -20.96
C PRO A 76 7.07 -3.90 -20.38
N LEU A 77 5.89 -3.56 -20.84
CA LEU A 77 5.19 -2.33 -20.46
C LEU A 77 3.73 -2.65 -20.16
N MET A 78 3.26 -2.23 -19.00
CA MET A 78 1.84 -2.26 -18.65
C MET A 78 1.25 -0.87 -18.85
N THR A 79 0.05 -0.80 -19.39
CA THR A 79 -0.67 0.47 -19.61
C THR A 79 -2.00 0.44 -18.89
N VAL A 80 -2.34 1.55 -18.25
CA VAL A 80 -3.58 1.74 -17.51
C VAL A 80 -4.44 2.82 -18.16
N SER A 81 -5.75 2.72 -18.01
CA SER A 81 -6.71 3.61 -18.65
C SER A 81 -6.76 5.02 -18.04
N ARG A 82 -6.34 5.16 -16.80
CA ARG A 82 -6.28 6.43 -16.07
C ARG A 82 -5.23 6.40 -14.98
N GLU A 83 -4.79 7.57 -14.58
CA GLU A 83 -3.95 7.71 -13.40
C GLU A 83 -4.72 7.34 -12.13
N SER A 84 -4.05 6.66 -11.22
CA SER A 84 -4.51 6.37 -9.87
C SER A 84 -3.29 6.27 -8.95
N VAL A 85 -3.49 6.50 -7.67
CA VAL A 85 -2.43 6.39 -6.68
C VAL A 85 -2.26 4.93 -6.29
N ARG A 86 -1.02 4.43 -6.40
CA ARG A 86 -0.64 3.16 -5.78
C ARG A 86 -0.28 3.39 -4.32
N HIS A 87 -0.96 2.69 -3.43
CA HIS A 87 -0.59 2.66 -2.02
C HIS A 87 0.25 1.40 -1.78
N ASN A 88 1.52 1.63 -1.47
CA ASN A 88 2.46 0.54 -1.19
C ASN A 88 2.29 0.08 0.26
N VAL A 89 2.26 -1.21 0.49
CA VAL A 89 2.07 -1.80 1.81
C VAL A 89 3.40 -2.32 2.34
N GLY A 90 3.87 -1.74 3.44
CA GLY A 90 5.01 -2.24 4.20
C GLY A 90 4.55 -3.17 5.31
N GLU A 91 4.91 -4.44 5.23
CA GLU A 91 4.59 -5.46 6.25
C GLU A 91 5.82 -5.71 7.11
N ILE A 92 5.68 -5.49 8.40
CA ILE A 92 6.79 -5.51 9.35
C ILE A 92 6.50 -6.55 10.43
N ILE A 93 7.41 -7.48 10.65
CA ILE A 93 7.31 -8.44 11.75
C ILE A 93 8.06 -7.91 12.97
N ALA A 94 7.34 -7.68 14.05
CA ALA A 94 7.85 -7.09 15.27
C ALA A 94 7.59 -7.95 16.50
N SER A 95 8.30 -7.66 17.59
CA SER A 95 8.02 -8.17 18.93
C SER A 95 8.62 -7.23 19.97
N THR A 96 7.89 -7.04 21.08
CA THR A 96 8.41 -6.25 22.22
C THR A 96 9.64 -6.87 22.87
N THR A 97 9.82 -8.18 22.76
CA THR A 97 10.95 -8.92 23.36
C THR A 97 12.18 -9.01 22.46
N ASN A 98 12.09 -8.62 21.19
CA ASN A 98 13.22 -8.70 20.26
C ASN A 98 13.93 -7.34 20.11
N GLY A 99 15.27 -7.38 20.18
CA GLY A 99 16.14 -6.20 20.10
C GLY A 99 16.21 -5.54 18.73
N ASP A 100 15.84 -6.25 17.65
CA ASP A 100 15.88 -5.73 16.27
C ASP A 100 14.56 -5.09 15.85
N SER A 101 13.47 -5.28 16.61
CA SER A 101 12.18 -4.63 16.33
C SER A 101 12.24 -3.09 16.22
N PRO A 102 13.14 -2.39 16.94
CA PRO A 102 13.36 -0.95 16.72
C PRO A 102 13.74 -0.54 15.31
N LEU A 103 14.43 -1.39 14.52
CA LEU A 103 14.71 -1.14 13.10
C LEU A 103 13.39 -1.05 12.31
N GLY A 104 12.51 -2.03 12.55
CA GLY A 104 11.19 -2.08 11.93
C GLY A 104 10.33 -0.86 12.27
N TRP A 105 10.32 -0.49 13.53
CA TRP A 105 9.61 0.70 13.98
C TRP A 105 10.16 1.96 13.30
N ALA A 106 11.47 2.15 13.28
CA ALA A 106 12.11 3.31 12.69
C ALA A 106 11.83 3.41 11.18
N GLY A 107 11.96 2.30 10.45
CA GLY A 107 11.67 2.26 9.01
C GLY A 107 10.21 2.56 8.70
N ASN A 108 9.27 2.03 9.51
CA ASN A 108 7.84 2.35 9.35
C ASN A 108 7.54 3.85 9.55
N GLU A 109 8.06 4.45 10.62
CA GLU A 109 7.84 5.86 10.91
C GLU A 109 8.46 6.76 9.83
N GLU A 110 9.64 6.42 9.33
CA GLU A 110 10.29 7.12 8.24
C GLU A 110 9.47 7.04 6.94
N ALA A 111 8.99 5.85 6.59
CA ALA A 111 8.15 5.64 5.41
C ALA A 111 6.82 6.41 5.52
N ARG A 112 6.17 6.40 6.68
CA ARG A 112 4.95 7.19 6.95
C ARG A 112 5.17 8.69 6.79
N GLU A 113 6.33 9.20 7.21
CA GLU A 113 6.66 10.63 7.09
C GLU A 113 6.94 11.02 5.63
N LEU A 114 7.74 10.23 4.92
CA LEU A 114 8.22 10.57 3.59
C LEU A 114 7.20 10.31 2.49
N TYR A 115 6.47 9.19 2.58
CA TYR A 115 5.58 8.72 1.49
C TYR A 115 4.09 8.96 1.77
N LYS A 116 3.70 9.29 3.00
CA LYS A 116 2.32 9.70 3.38
C LYS A 116 1.24 8.85 2.70
N GLU A 117 0.49 9.48 1.78
CA GLU A 117 -0.61 8.87 1.03
C GLU A 117 -0.19 7.64 0.20
N LYS A 118 1.09 7.48 -0.13
CA LYS A 118 1.61 6.39 -0.96
C LYS A 118 2.09 5.18 -0.16
N TYR A 119 2.00 5.22 1.16
CA TYR A 119 2.48 4.17 2.05
C TYR A 119 1.46 3.81 3.12
N ILE A 120 1.29 2.52 3.34
CA ILE A 120 0.48 1.95 4.41
C ILE A 120 1.33 0.96 5.21
N GLY A 121 1.56 1.24 6.48
CA GLY A 121 2.24 0.32 7.39
C GLY A 121 1.30 -0.76 7.91
N VAL A 122 1.82 -1.97 8.06
CA VAL A 122 1.14 -3.14 8.64
C VAL A 122 2.14 -3.86 9.55
N VAL A 123 2.07 -3.63 10.86
CA VAL A 123 3.02 -4.14 11.84
C VAL A 123 2.43 -5.35 12.57
N LEU A 124 3.11 -6.49 12.44
CA LEU A 124 2.65 -7.80 12.89
C LEU A 124 3.48 -8.29 14.06
N HIS A 125 2.90 -8.33 15.24
CA HIS A 125 3.51 -8.93 16.43
C HIS A 125 3.23 -10.44 16.45
N GLN A 126 4.09 -11.24 15.82
CA GLN A 126 3.82 -12.69 15.58
C GLN A 126 4.78 -13.64 16.24
N SER A 127 5.91 -13.18 16.78
CA SER A 127 7.01 -14.07 17.20
C SER A 127 6.95 -14.51 18.64
N ASP A 128 6.24 -13.80 19.52
CA ASP A 128 6.14 -14.12 20.93
C ASP A 128 4.69 -14.06 21.40
N VAL A 129 4.15 -15.20 21.82
CA VAL A 129 2.78 -15.32 22.35
C VAL A 129 2.54 -14.50 23.63
N ASN A 130 3.62 -14.10 24.32
CA ASN A 130 3.53 -13.23 25.50
C ASN A 130 3.57 -11.73 25.14
N ASP A 131 3.83 -11.40 23.89
CA ASP A 131 3.72 -10.02 23.41
C ASP A 131 2.28 -9.53 23.56
N PRO A 132 2.03 -8.40 24.22
CA PRO A 132 0.66 -7.90 24.42
C PRO A 132 -0.09 -7.59 23.11
N MET A 133 0.63 -7.37 22.03
CA MET A 133 0.09 -7.07 20.68
C MET A 133 0.10 -8.31 19.78
N TYR A 134 0.37 -9.50 20.34
CA TYR A 134 0.50 -10.74 19.56
C TYR A 134 -0.73 -11.03 18.71
N ILE A 135 -0.49 -11.33 17.45
CA ILE A 135 -1.44 -11.92 16.51
C ILE A 135 -0.89 -13.25 15.98
N ALA A 136 -1.71 -14.30 15.97
CA ALA A 136 -1.26 -15.61 15.53
C ALA A 136 -0.76 -15.57 14.07
N PRO A 137 0.39 -16.19 13.73
CA PRO A 137 0.91 -16.18 12.36
C PRO A 137 -0.06 -16.71 11.31
N SER A 138 -0.94 -17.66 11.68
CA SER A 138 -2.00 -18.17 10.79
C SER A 138 -3.06 -17.13 10.42
N LYS A 139 -3.13 -16.00 11.14
CA LYS A 139 -4.05 -14.90 10.91
C LYS A 139 -3.51 -13.86 9.93
N TYR A 140 -2.32 -14.09 9.39
CA TYR A 140 -1.75 -13.22 8.38
C TYR A 140 -0.90 -14.00 7.37
N PHE A 141 -0.46 -13.31 6.32
CA PHE A 141 0.26 -13.92 5.22
C PHE A 141 1.61 -14.51 5.65
N LYS A 142 1.94 -15.67 5.09
CA LYS A 142 3.22 -16.33 5.25
C LYS A 142 3.93 -16.39 3.90
N HIS A 143 4.98 -15.61 3.75
CA HIS A 143 5.73 -15.58 2.50
C HIS A 143 6.54 -16.86 2.31
N GLY A 144 6.39 -17.52 1.14
CA GLY A 144 7.21 -18.66 0.73
C GLY A 144 7.20 -19.88 1.66
N GLY A 145 6.22 -20.02 2.55
CA GLY A 145 6.16 -21.13 3.49
C GLY A 145 7.15 -21.04 4.66
N GLU A 146 8.03 -20.05 4.69
CA GLU A 146 9.01 -19.85 5.76
C GLU A 146 8.50 -18.88 6.82
N THR A 147 8.86 -19.13 8.07
CA THR A 147 8.71 -18.18 9.16
C THR A 147 9.82 -17.14 8.97
N GLN A 148 9.48 -15.96 8.55
CA GLN A 148 10.43 -14.86 8.50
C GLN A 148 10.81 -14.47 9.94
N GLY A 149 12.06 -14.10 10.14
CA GLY A 149 12.54 -13.61 11.43
C GLY A 149 11.94 -12.25 11.80
N ILE A 150 12.24 -11.79 12.99
CA ILE A 150 11.83 -10.47 13.46
C ILE A 150 12.72 -9.41 12.82
N GLY A 151 12.11 -8.23 12.55
CA GLY A 151 12.79 -7.13 11.84
C GLY A 151 12.75 -7.27 10.31
N PHE A 152 12.06 -8.29 9.81
CA PHE A 152 11.85 -8.45 8.37
C PHE A 152 10.78 -7.51 7.85
N PHE A 153 11.04 -7.05 6.62
CA PHE A 153 10.16 -6.18 5.87
C PHE A 153 9.75 -6.87 4.57
N LEU A 154 8.48 -6.77 4.28
CA LEU A 154 7.96 -7.04 2.95
C LEU A 154 7.40 -5.73 2.41
N LEU A 155 7.74 -5.38 1.19
CA LEU A 155 7.10 -4.30 0.47
C LEU A 155 6.22 -4.93 -0.62
N ASN A 156 4.91 -4.69 -0.54
CA ASN A 156 3.92 -5.29 -1.44
C ASN A 156 4.02 -6.84 -1.51
N ARG A 157 4.30 -7.50 -0.39
CA ARG A 157 4.58 -8.94 -0.26
C ARG A 157 5.87 -9.41 -0.92
N GLN A 158 6.71 -8.51 -1.36
CA GLN A 158 8.04 -8.82 -1.85
C GLN A 158 9.05 -8.59 -0.73
N TYR A 159 9.93 -9.57 -0.55
CA TYR A 159 10.97 -9.52 0.48
C TYR A 159 11.97 -8.41 0.18
N ILE A 160 12.33 -7.63 1.21
CA ILE A 160 13.42 -6.68 1.19
C ILE A 160 14.42 -7.05 2.29
N ASP A 161 15.70 -7.07 1.95
CA ASP A 161 16.75 -7.70 2.76
C ASP A 161 16.96 -7.08 4.15
N GLU A 162 16.80 -5.77 4.29
CA GLU A 162 17.03 -5.07 5.56
C GLU A 162 16.05 -3.91 5.75
N GLY A 163 15.67 -3.67 6.99
CA GLY A 163 14.60 -2.72 7.31
C GLY A 163 14.98 -1.25 7.18
N ASP A 164 16.25 -0.94 7.28
CA ASP A 164 16.78 0.42 7.10
C ASP A 164 16.78 0.87 5.62
N ILE A 165 16.53 -0.06 4.68
CA ILE A 165 16.45 0.25 3.25
C ILE A 165 15.01 0.27 2.70
N LEU A 166 13.98 0.18 3.57
CA LEU A 166 12.58 0.26 3.14
C LEU A 166 12.30 1.49 2.27
N CYS A 167 12.80 2.66 2.69
CA CYS A 167 12.63 3.91 1.95
C CYS A 167 13.38 3.92 0.62
N ALA A 168 14.50 3.20 0.48
CA ALA A 168 15.19 3.05 -0.79
C ALA A 168 14.34 2.25 -1.79
N TYR A 169 13.76 1.14 -1.37
CA TYR A 169 12.83 0.37 -2.21
C TYR A 169 11.54 1.13 -2.52
N LEU A 170 10.99 1.89 -1.57
CA LEU A 170 9.85 2.75 -1.83
C LEU A 170 10.14 3.81 -2.89
N ASN A 171 11.34 4.37 -2.92
CA ASN A 171 11.76 5.31 -3.98
C ASN A 171 11.66 4.70 -5.38
N GLU A 172 11.86 3.40 -5.52
CA GLU A 172 11.80 2.72 -6.82
C GLU A 172 10.36 2.50 -7.27
N VAL A 173 9.42 2.25 -6.34
CA VAL A 173 8.07 1.80 -6.68
C VAL A 173 6.96 2.82 -6.35
N ALA A 174 7.26 3.91 -5.64
CA ALA A 174 6.25 4.87 -5.16
C ALA A 174 5.48 5.59 -6.27
N ASP A 175 6.05 5.67 -7.47
CA ASP A 175 5.45 6.32 -8.64
C ASP A 175 4.90 5.31 -9.66
N GLU A 176 4.94 4.01 -9.36
CA GLU A 176 4.29 3.00 -10.20
C GLU A 176 2.77 3.16 -10.17
N LEU A 177 2.15 2.96 -11.32
CA LEU A 177 0.69 2.97 -11.43
C LEU A 177 0.11 1.61 -11.02
N PRO A 178 -1.01 1.57 -10.26
CA PRO A 178 -1.65 0.32 -9.92
C PRO A 178 -2.42 -0.25 -11.12
N LEU A 179 -2.51 -1.57 -11.20
CA LEU A 179 -3.32 -2.26 -12.22
C LEU A 179 -4.82 -2.22 -11.89
N ALA A 180 -5.15 -2.07 -10.61
CA ALA A 180 -6.52 -1.91 -10.13
C ALA A 180 -6.58 -0.81 -9.08
N ASP A 181 -7.66 -0.07 -9.10
CA ASP A 181 -8.03 0.89 -8.06
C ASP A 181 -8.84 0.20 -6.97
N ILE A 182 -8.77 0.69 -5.74
CA ILE A 182 -9.57 0.19 -4.63
C ILE A 182 -10.09 1.35 -3.80
N THR A 183 -11.38 1.31 -3.49
CA THR A 183 -12.01 2.18 -2.50
C THR A 183 -12.59 1.33 -1.38
N ALA A 184 -12.65 1.87 -0.17
CA ALA A 184 -13.26 1.18 0.95
C ALA A 184 -14.04 2.13 1.86
N LYS A 185 -14.97 1.53 2.61
CA LYS A 185 -15.67 2.17 3.73
C LYS A 185 -15.63 1.22 4.92
N ALA A 186 -15.47 1.77 6.09
CA ALA A 186 -15.49 1.01 7.33
C ALA A 186 -16.43 1.67 8.35
N MET A 187 -17.18 0.86 9.08
CA MET A 187 -18.13 1.32 10.08
C MET A 187 -18.17 0.36 11.27
N TRP A 188 -18.30 0.90 12.47
CA TRP A 188 -18.58 0.10 13.65
C TRP A 188 -19.92 -0.63 13.50
N THR A 189 -19.99 -1.88 13.96
CA THR A 189 -21.23 -2.68 13.88
C THR A 189 -22.17 -2.42 15.06
N SER A 190 -21.69 -1.72 16.10
CA SER A 190 -22.45 -1.35 17.30
C SER A 190 -21.81 -0.18 18.03
N ASP A 191 -22.59 0.45 18.93
CA ASP A 191 -22.08 1.51 19.81
C ASP A 191 -20.95 1.03 20.75
N ASP A 192 -20.91 -0.26 21.08
CA ASP A 192 -19.86 -0.87 21.90
C ASP A 192 -18.52 -0.98 21.17
N LYS A 193 -18.50 -0.72 19.85
CA LYS A 193 -17.30 -0.74 19.01
C LYS A 193 -16.50 -2.04 19.18
N THR A 194 -17.19 -3.18 19.04
CA THR A 194 -16.58 -4.52 19.20
C THR A 194 -16.17 -5.16 17.88
N ALA A 195 -16.78 -4.75 16.77
CA ALA A 195 -16.48 -5.23 15.44
C ALA A 195 -16.63 -4.12 14.41
N VAL A 196 -15.93 -4.26 13.30
CA VAL A 196 -15.94 -3.33 12.17
C VAL A 196 -16.41 -4.06 10.92
N ARG A 197 -17.43 -3.53 10.24
CA ARG A 197 -17.81 -3.93 8.89
C ARG A 197 -17.02 -3.08 7.89
N ILE A 198 -16.37 -3.74 6.94
CA ILE A 198 -15.60 -3.12 5.88
C ILE A 198 -16.22 -3.55 4.55
N THR A 199 -16.45 -2.61 3.66
CA THR A 199 -16.87 -2.85 2.28
C THR A 199 -15.85 -2.22 1.36
N SER A 200 -15.55 -2.84 0.23
CA SER A 200 -14.64 -2.29 -0.77
C SER A 200 -15.12 -2.56 -2.18
N ASP A 201 -14.79 -1.64 -3.08
CA ASP A 201 -14.99 -1.76 -4.51
C ASP A 201 -13.62 -1.72 -5.19
N VAL A 202 -13.36 -2.72 -6.04
CA VAL A 202 -12.15 -2.84 -6.86
C VAL A 202 -12.52 -2.57 -8.30
N THR A 203 -11.76 -1.69 -8.97
CA THR A 203 -11.96 -1.34 -10.38
C THR A 203 -10.70 -1.65 -11.16
N ALA A 204 -10.78 -2.47 -12.19
CA ALA A 204 -9.67 -2.72 -13.11
C ALA A 204 -9.30 -1.46 -13.89
N LEU A 205 -8.00 -1.18 -14.00
CA LEU A 205 -7.44 -0.05 -14.75
C LEU A 205 -6.74 -0.49 -16.03
N THR A 206 -6.69 -1.78 -16.29
CA THR A 206 -6.10 -2.36 -17.50
C THR A 206 -6.87 -3.62 -17.88
N ASN A 207 -6.69 -4.08 -19.13
CA ASN A 207 -7.24 -5.34 -19.59
C ASN A 207 -6.38 -6.52 -19.13
N GLU A 208 -6.98 -7.72 -19.14
CA GLU A 208 -6.31 -8.99 -18.86
C GLU A 208 -5.74 -9.10 -17.44
N ILE A 209 -6.34 -8.39 -16.47
CA ILE A 209 -6.03 -8.65 -15.06
C ILE A 209 -6.57 -10.04 -14.69
N GLY A 210 -5.70 -10.91 -14.16
CA GLY A 210 -6.07 -12.23 -13.64
C GLY A 210 -7.00 -12.15 -12.44
N ASN A 211 -7.27 -13.29 -11.82
CA ASN A 211 -8.04 -13.31 -10.58
C ASN A 211 -7.28 -12.55 -9.48
N MET A 212 -8.02 -11.87 -8.65
CA MET A 212 -7.50 -11.11 -7.52
C MET A 212 -8.09 -11.59 -6.22
N LYS A 213 -7.45 -11.28 -5.11
CA LYS A 213 -7.98 -11.50 -3.76
C LYS A 213 -8.05 -10.18 -3.02
N VAL A 214 -9.04 -10.04 -2.15
CA VAL A 214 -9.18 -8.86 -1.29
C VAL A 214 -9.12 -9.28 0.17
N SER A 215 -8.12 -8.78 0.87
CA SER A 215 -7.98 -9.00 2.30
C SER A 215 -8.20 -7.71 3.08
N TYR A 216 -8.60 -7.86 4.35
CA TYR A 216 -8.88 -6.75 5.24
C TYR A 216 -8.10 -6.89 6.53
N VAL A 217 -7.59 -5.77 7.00
CA VAL A 217 -6.81 -5.68 8.24
C VAL A 217 -7.34 -4.50 9.05
N LEU A 218 -7.47 -4.66 10.38
CA LEU A 218 -7.59 -3.54 11.29
C LEU A 218 -6.22 -3.25 11.88
N THR A 219 -5.80 -2.00 11.76
CA THR A 219 -4.57 -1.49 12.40
C THR A 219 -4.92 -0.49 13.49
N ALA A 220 -4.05 -0.38 14.48
CA ALA A 220 -4.19 0.61 15.54
C ALA A 220 -2.90 1.39 15.72
N ASP A 221 -3.06 2.71 15.90
CA ASP A 221 -1.98 3.65 16.12
C ASP A 221 -1.90 4.06 17.61
N GLU A 222 -0.72 4.53 18.02
CA GLU A 222 -0.44 5.01 19.40
C GLU A 222 -0.70 3.96 20.47
N LEU A 223 -0.61 2.68 20.15
CA LEU A 223 -0.75 1.63 21.15
C LEU A 223 0.46 1.65 22.10
N LYS A 224 0.17 1.89 23.38
CA LYS A 224 1.18 1.94 24.44
C LYS A 224 0.59 1.59 25.81
N SER A 225 1.45 1.17 26.72
CA SER A 225 1.08 0.95 28.12
C SER A 225 2.31 1.11 29.03
N VAL A 226 2.06 1.47 30.28
CA VAL A 226 3.09 1.54 31.32
C VAL A 226 3.45 0.17 31.90
N ASN A 227 2.70 -0.89 31.54
CA ASN A 227 2.99 -2.26 31.95
C ASN A 227 4.35 -2.72 31.45
N ALA A 228 5.10 -3.45 32.27
CA ALA A 228 6.42 -3.96 31.93
C ALA A 228 6.42 -4.89 30.69
N THR A 229 5.33 -5.62 30.45
CA THR A 229 5.15 -6.48 29.26
C THR A 229 5.07 -5.71 27.95
N TRP A 230 4.82 -4.38 28.00
CA TRP A 230 4.82 -3.49 26.85
C TRP A 230 6.17 -2.83 26.59
N SER A 231 7.17 -3.13 27.41
CA SER A 231 8.51 -2.55 27.23
C SER A 231 9.19 -3.19 26.04
N GLN A 232 9.68 -2.37 25.13
CA GLN A 232 10.42 -2.82 23.95
C GLN A 232 11.88 -3.09 24.30
N THR A 233 12.38 -4.27 24.02
CA THR A 233 13.81 -4.56 24.05
C THR A 233 14.50 -3.83 22.90
N ASN A 234 15.61 -3.15 23.19
CA ASN A 234 16.37 -2.40 22.21
C ASN A 234 17.82 -2.88 22.13
N GLY A 235 18.12 -3.67 21.10
CA GLY A 235 19.48 -4.17 20.81
C GLY A 235 20.42 -3.09 20.27
N LEU A 236 19.88 -1.95 19.82
CA LEU A 236 20.65 -0.86 19.18
C LEU A 236 21.22 0.15 20.20
N SER A 237 20.86 0.04 21.47
CA SER A 237 21.20 1.03 22.52
C SER A 237 22.69 1.30 22.72
N ASN A 238 23.57 0.42 22.27
CA ASN A 238 25.03 0.58 22.34
C ASN A 238 25.65 1.19 21.08
N ILE A 239 24.86 1.37 20.00
CA ILE A 239 25.33 1.94 18.74
C ILE A 239 25.30 3.46 18.87
N LYS A 240 26.33 4.13 18.37
CA LYS A 240 26.38 5.60 18.35
C LYS A 240 25.47 6.16 17.27
N GLN A 241 24.85 7.30 17.55
CA GLN A 241 24.13 8.09 16.55
C GLN A 241 25.08 8.52 15.41
N SER A 242 24.51 8.62 14.20
CA SER A 242 25.20 9.12 13.01
C SER A 242 24.29 10.06 12.22
N GLU A 243 24.87 11.02 11.53
CA GLU A 243 24.15 11.88 10.56
C GLU A 243 23.71 11.11 9.32
N ASP A 244 24.32 9.94 9.05
CA ASP A 244 23.96 9.05 7.95
C ASP A 244 22.68 8.24 8.23
N TYR A 245 22.22 8.20 9.49
CA TYR A 245 21.03 7.48 9.88
C TYR A 245 19.81 8.41 9.93
N SER A 246 18.64 7.85 9.66
CA SER A 246 17.39 8.59 9.80
C SER A 246 17.18 9.11 11.24
N GLN A 247 16.42 10.19 11.36
CA GLN A 247 16.07 10.70 12.69
C GLN A 247 15.33 9.64 13.53
N TRP A 248 14.54 8.78 12.89
CA TRP A 248 13.77 7.72 13.54
C TRP A 248 14.67 6.62 14.11
N LEU A 249 15.67 6.17 13.33
CA LEU A 249 16.66 5.21 13.79
C LEU A 249 17.51 5.80 14.92
N ASN A 250 17.96 7.04 14.80
CA ASN A 250 18.75 7.74 15.81
C ASN A 250 18.04 7.83 17.18
N MET A 251 16.71 7.76 17.22
CA MET A 251 15.96 7.70 18.50
C MET A 251 16.33 6.50 19.37
N PHE A 252 16.68 5.35 18.75
CA PHE A 252 16.98 4.09 19.47
C PHE A 252 18.47 3.93 19.78
N LEU A 253 19.33 4.74 19.17
CA LEU A 253 20.76 4.69 19.37
C LEU A 253 21.17 5.38 20.66
N ASN A 254 22.40 5.12 21.10
CA ASN A 254 22.94 5.67 22.35
C ASN A 254 22.80 7.19 22.41
N GLY A 255 22.14 7.69 23.42
CA GLY A 255 21.84 9.13 23.57
C GLY A 255 20.53 9.59 22.92
N GLY A 256 19.85 8.74 22.15
CA GLY A 256 18.55 9.03 21.59
C GLY A 256 17.40 8.91 22.62
N LYS A 257 16.22 9.38 22.23
CA LYS A 257 15.01 9.36 23.07
C LYS A 257 14.67 7.97 23.65
N TYR A 258 14.90 6.93 22.87
CA TYR A 258 14.69 5.52 23.17
C TYR A 258 16.00 4.74 23.29
N GLY A 259 17.13 5.40 23.48
CA GLY A 259 18.50 4.84 23.43
C GLY A 259 18.89 4.00 24.67
N THR A 260 17.94 3.42 25.37
CA THR A 260 18.17 2.50 26.49
C THR A 260 17.85 1.06 26.08
N ALA A 261 18.51 0.09 26.72
CA ALA A 261 18.32 -1.33 26.41
C ALA A 261 16.86 -1.83 26.56
N VAL A 262 16.05 -1.12 27.35
CA VAL A 262 14.63 -1.40 27.55
C VAL A 262 13.88 -0.07 27.44
N VAL A 263 13.04 0.06 26.43
CA VAL A 263 12.24 1.26 26.16
C VAL A 263 10.84 1.08 26.75
N LYS A 264 10.44 2.01 27.59
CA LYS A 264 9.12 2.00 28.25
C LYS A 264 8.17 2.98 27.57
N ASN A 265 6.88 2.62 27.56
CA ASN A 265 5.80 3.49 27.09
C ASN A 265 6.02 4.05 25.66
N MET A 266 6.64 3.23 24.80
CA MET A 266 6.82 3.55 23.39
C MET A 266 5.47 3.44 22.66
N PRO A 267 5.08 4.40 21.82
CA PRO A 267 3.93 4.26 20.97
C PRO A 267 4.24 3.27 19.84
N ASN A 268 3.30 2.37 19.57
CA ASN A 268 3.37 1.47 18.43
C ASN A 268 2.27 1.85 17.45
N ASN A 269 2.64 2.06 16.19
CA ASN A 269 1.76 2.48 15.12
C ASN A 269 1.55 1.37 14.09
N ASP A 270 0.45 1.45 13.35
CA ASP A 270 0.05 0.48 12.31
C ASP A 270 -0.02 -0.98 12.81
N VAL A 271 -0.20 -1.18 14.12
CA VAL A 271 -0.22 -2.51 14.74
C VAL A 271 -1.46 -3.27 14.30
N VAL A 272 -1.29 -4.43 13.71
CA VAL A 272 -2.41 -5.31 13.32
C VAL A 272 -3.10 -5.85 14.56
N ILE A 273 -4.40 -5.59 14.66
CA ILE A 273 -5.24 -6.05 15.77
C ILE A 273 -6.30 -7.06 15.34
N ALA A 274 -6.68 -7.08 14.07
CA ALA A 274 -7.58 -8.08 13.48
C ALA A 274 -7.33 -8.18 11.97
N THR A 275 -7.70 -9.31 11.37
CA THR A 275 -7.53 -9.56 9.95
C THR A 275 -8.57 -10.55 9.43
N SER A 276 -8.91 -10.44 8.14
CA SER A 276 -9.74 -11.41 7.43
C SER A 276 -8.99 -12.69 7.03
N TYR A 277 -7.67 -12.71 7.16
CA TYR A 277 -6.91 -13.92 6.90
C TYR A 277 -7.22 -15.00 7.93
N ASP A 278 -7.45 -16.20 7.44
CA ASP A 278 -7.52 -17.41 8.24
C ASP A 278 -6.76 -18.51 7.49
N ASN A 279 -5.83 -19.20 8.19
CA ASN A 279 -4.97 -20.23 7.59
C ASN A 279 -4.29 -19.84 6.28
N TYR A 280 -3.72 -18.64 6.22
CA TYR A 280 -2.86 -18.17 5.13
C TYR A 280 -3.51 -18.08 3.74
N LEU A 281 -4.77 -17.74 3.56
CA LEU A 281 -5.39 -17.44 2.26
C LEU A 281 -6.66 -18.23 1.90
N THR A 282 -7.10 -19.18 2.72
CA THR A 282 -8.20 -20.07 2.30
C THR A 282 -9.57 -19.41 2.33
N THR A 283 -9.72 -18.28 3.04
CA THR A 283 -11.02 -17.63 3.27
C THR A 283 -11.12 -16.20 2.72
N VAL A 284 -10.09 -15.73 2.03
CA VAL A 284 -10.08 -14.37 1.46
C VAL A 284 -10.95 -14.33 0.20
N PRO A 285 -11.88 -13.36 0.08
CA PRO A 285 -12.71 -13.21 -1.11
C PRO A 285 -11.89 -13.14 -2.39
N THR A 286 -12.28 -13.90 -3.40
CA THR A 286 -11.66 -13.90 -4.72
C THR A 286 -12.53 -13.11 -5.69
N ILE A 287 -11.91 -12.23 -6.44
CA ILE A 287 -12.49 -11.50 -7.57
C ILE A 287 -12.03 -12.20 -8.85
N ALA A 288 -12.97 -12.54 -9.73
CA ALA A 288 -12.65 -13.11 -11.03
C ALA A 288 -11.86 -12.11 -11.89
N ALA A 289 -11.12 -12.63 -12.86
CA ALA A 289 -10.40 -11.85 -13.87
C ALA A 289 -11.29 -10.76 -14.48
N MET A 290 -10.73 -9.55 -14.64
CA MET A 290 -11.45 -8.38 -15.16
C MET A 290 -10.67 -7.70 -16.26
N ASN A 291 -11.41 -6.97 -17.09
CA ASN A 291 -10.86 -6.01 -18.04
C ASN A 291 -11.08 -4.59 -17.55
N ASP A 292 -10.42 -3.64 -18.20
CA ASP A 292 -10.52 -2.21 -17.91
C ASP A 292 -11.97 -1.74 -17.68
N GLY A 293 -12.17 -1.00 -16.62
CA GLY A 293 -13.49 -0.51 -16.17
C GLY A 293 -14.37 -1.57 -15.48
N GLY A 294 -13.96 -2.84 -15.44
CA GLY A 294 -14.64 -3.87 -14.67
C GLY A 294 -14.58 -3.56 -13.17
N THR A 295 -15.68 -3.81 -12.45
CA THR A 295 -15.79 -3.55 -11.00
C THR A 295 -16.25 -4.79 -10.26
N ALA A 296 -15.77 -4.94 -9.02
CA ALA A 296 -16.26 -5.98 -8.11
C ALA A 296 -16.27 -5.44 -6.67
N SER A 297 -17.32 -5.80 -5.93
CA SER A 297 -17.47 -5.41 -4.52
C SER A 297 -17.21 -6.60 -3.62
N THR A 298 -16.53 -6.37 -2.51
CA THR A 298 -16.28 -7.36 -1.46
C THR A 298 -16.49 -6.76 -0.07
N ASN A 299 -16.65 -7.58 0.94
CA ASN A 299 -16.80 -7.11 2.31
C ASN A 299 -16.31 -8.15 3.33
N ALA A 300 -16.03 -7.65 4.54
CA ALA A 300 -15.77 -8.48 5.71
C ALA A 300 -16.24 -7.78 6.98
N THR A 301 -16.46 -8.57 8.02
CA THR A 301 -16.63 -8.08 9.39
C THR A 301 -15.51 -8.62 10.24
N LEU A 302 -14.75 -7.73 10.89
CA LEU A 302 -13.62 -8.07 11.73
C LEU A 302 -13.94 -7.75 13.18
N GLU A 303 -13.80 -8.73 14.06
CA GLU A 303 -13.97 -8.56 15.50
C GLU A 303 -12.66 -8.07 16.13
N LEU A 304 -12.76 -7.15 17.07
CA LEU A 304 -11.61 -6.71 17.85
C LEU A 304 -11.20 -7.77 18.88
N PRO A 305 -9.89 -7.91 19.16
CA PRO A 305 -9.44 -8.84 20.17
C PRO A 305 -9.96 -8.46 21.57
N THR A 306 -10.33 -9.47 22.34
CA THR A 306 -10.86 -9.33 23.70
C THR A 306 -9.82 -9.62 24.79
N THR A 307 -8.55 -9.78 24.43
CA THR A 307 -7.48 -10.10 25.37
C THR A 307 -7.29 -9.00 26.42
N SER A 308 -7.05 -9.37 27.65
CA SER A 308 -6.88 -8.44 28.76
C SER A 308 -5.68 -7.51 28.57
N ALA A 309 -4.63 -7.97 27.87
CA ALA A 309 -3.42 -7.19 27.61
C ALA A 309 -3.70 -5.96 26.71
N LEU A 310 -4.53 -6.12 25.68
CA LEU A 310 -4.87 -5.04 24.74
C LEU A 310 -6.04 -4.17 25.20
N LYS A 311 -6.88 -4.64 26.12
CA LYS A 311 -8.17 -4.00 26.47
C LYS A 311 -8.08 -2.50 26.74
N ASN A 312 -7.14 -2.08 27.58
CA ASN A 312 -6.99 -0.67 27.96
C ASN A 312 -6.43 0.18 26.81
N ALA A 313 -5.44 -0.35 26.08
CA ALA A 313 -4.84 0.33 24.92
C ALA A 313 -5.89 0.52 23.80
N LEU A 314 -6.70 -0.51 23.50
CA LEU A 314 -7.78 -0.43 22.52
C LEU A 314 -8.91 0.50 22.96
N THR A 315 -9.22 0.57 24.25
CA THR A 315 -10.19 1.56 24.75
C THR A 315 -9.75 2.99 24.45
N THR A 316 -8.46 3.26 24.64
CA THR A 316 -7.87 4.57 24.33
C THR A 316 -7.86 4.81 22.82
N ALA A 317 -7.45 3.82 22.02
CA ALA A 317 -7.41 3.92 20.58
C ALA A 317 -8.79 4.18 19.97
N LYS A 318 -9.84 3.47 20.44
CA LYS A 318 -11.23 3.71 20.04
C LYS A 318 -11.69 5.16 20.32
N LYS A 319 -11.37 5.66 21.52
CA LYS A 319 -11.74 7.03 21.93
C LYS A 319 -11.06 8.10 21.08
N ASN A 320 -9.84 7.84 20.63
CA ASN A 320 -9.03 8.78 19.86
C ASN A 320 -9.17 8.60 18.35
N ASN A 321 -10.02 7.68 17.88
CA ASN A 321 -10.15 7.28 16.48
C ASN A 321 -8.81 6.81 15.85
N ASN A 322 -8.00 6.10 16.63
CA ASN A 322 -6.70 5.56 16.23
C ASN A 322 -6.80 4.11 15.76
N ILE A 323 -7.97 3.64 15.36
CA ILE A 323 -8.18 2.34 14.72
C ILE A 323 -8.62 2.60 13.29
N HIS A 324 -7.95 1.96 12.35
CA HIS A 324 -8.17 2.14 10.92
C HIS A 324 -8.42 0.79 10.25
N ALA A 325 -9.16 0.80 9.16
CA ALA A 325 -9.34 -0.36 8.31
C ALA A 325 -8.46 -0.24 7.07
N VAL A 326 -7.80 -1.32 6.71
CA VAL A 326 -7.02 -1.45 5.48
C VAL A 326 -7.64 -2.52 4.62
N ALA A 327 -7.95 -2.20 3.37
CA ALA A 327 -8.35 -3.15 2.35
C ALA A 327 -7.20 -3.31 1.36
N ILE A 328 -6.81 -4.55 1.06
CA ILE A 328 -5.63 -4.90 0.26
C ILE A 328 -6.07 -5.77 -0.90
N VAL A 329 -5.71 -5.38 -2.12
CA VAL A 329 -5.88 -6.18 -3.33
C VAL A 329 -4.57 -6.84 -3.69
N GLU A 330 -4.58 -8.15 -3.88
CA GLU A 330 -3.43 -8.95 -4.30
C GLU A 330 -3.76 -9.78 -5.55
N ASP A 331 -2.76 -10.08 -6.34
CA ASP A 331 -2.87 -10.98 -7.48
C ASP A 331 -2.92 -12.46 -7.04
N GLU A 332 -3.03 -13.38 -8.00
CA GLU A 332 -3.02 -14.84 -7.73
C GLU A 332 -1.71 -15.30 -7.06
N GLY A 333 -0.60 -14.63 -7.34
CA GLY A 333 0.72 -14.90 -6.76
C GLY A 333 0.87 -14.36 -5.33
N GLY A 334 -0.07 -13.53 -4.88
CA GLY A 334 -0.04 -12.90 -3.57
C GLY A 334 0.75 -11.58 -3.53
N VAL A 335 1.09 -11.01 -4.68
CA VAL A 335 1.71 -9.68 -4.77
C VAL A 335 0.61 -8.62 -4.62
N ILE A 336 0.86 -7.61 -3.78
CA ILE A 336 -0.11 -6.54 -3.57
C ILE A 336 -0.13 -5.60 -4.78
N ILE A 337 -1.30 -5.50 -5.41
CA ILE A 337 -1.54 -4.62 -6.56
C ILE A 337 -1.80 -3.19 -6.08
N ASN A 338 -2.64 -3.04 -5.04
CA ASN A 338 -3.00 -1.77 -4.43
C ASN A 338 -3.63 -2.00 -3.06
N ALA A 339 -3.75 -0.93 -2.28
CA ALA A 339 -4.43 -0.95 -0.99
C ALA A 339 -5.09 0.40 -0.69
N VAL A 340 -5.94 0.43 0.34
CA VAL A 340 -6.48 1.69 0.88
C VAL A 340 -6.62 1.59 2.39
N LYS A 341 -6.22 2.63 3.11
CA LYS A 341 -6.43 2.80 4.57
C LYS A 341 -7.55 3.83 4.77
N VAL A 342 -8.54 3.49 5.57
CA VAL A 342 -9.70 4.34 5.83
C VAL A 342 -10.02 4.43 7.32
N ASP A 343 -10.58 5.55 7.72
CA ASP A 343 -11.11 5.75 9.07
C ASP A 343 -12.41 4.97 9.24
N ILE A 344 -12.71 4.60 10.48
CA ILE A 344 -13.91 3.85 10.83
C ILE A 344 -14.99 4.84 11.30
N SER A 345 -16.09 4.91 10.55
CA SER A 345 -17.25 5.71 10.92
C SER A 345 -18.00 5.13 12.13
N ASP A 346 -18.70 5.97 12.85
CA ASP A 346 -19.55 5.55 13.95
C ASP A 346 -20.69 4.64 13.47
N TYR A 347 -21.19 3.83 14.39
CA TYR A 347 -22.31 2.94 14.10
C TYR A 347 -23.55 3.76 13.72
N ASP A 348 -24.18 3.37 12.62
CA ASP A 348 -25.46 3.89 12.19
C ASP A 348 -26.57 2.83 12.39
N PRO A 349 -27.42 2.96 13.42
CA PRO A 349 -28.48 2.00 13.68
C PRO A 349 -29.57 2.01 12.62
N THR A 350 -29.64 3.04 11.77
CA THR A 350 -30.67 3.14 10.72
C THR A 350 -30.39 2.19 9.56
N GLY A 351 -29.15 1.77 9.39
CA GLY A 351 -28.70 0.93 8.29
C GLY A 351 -28.86 1.58 6.90
N ILE A 352 -29.22 2.85 6.87
CA ILE A 352 -29.32 3.63 5.65
C ILE A 352 -27.93 4.13 5.35
N GLU A 353 -27.20 3.44 4.47
CA GLU A 353 -25.97 4.00 3.91
C GLU A 353 -26.31 5.34 3.27
N THR A 354 -25.73 6.40 3.77
CA THR A 354 -25.79 7.70 3.07
C THR A 354 -25.05 7.48 1.75
N VAL A 355 -25.79 7.32 0.67
CA VAL A 355 -25.22 7.26 -0.67
C VAL A 355 -24.59 8.63 -0.91
N ILE A 356 -23.29 8.75 -0.68
CA ILE A 356 -22.53 9.90 -1.15
C ILE A 356 -22.43 9.72 -2.67
N THR A 357 -23.38 10.30 -3.38
CA THR A 357 -23.31 10.39 -4.84
C THR A 357 -22.21 11.38 -5.18
N THR A 358 -21.05 10.90 -5.55
CA THR A 358 -19.96 11.68 -6.19
C THR A 358 -20.27 11.91 -7.67
N ALA A 359 -21.48 12.23 -8.02
CA ALA A 359 -21.82 12.75 -9.31
C ALA A 359 -22.86 13.83 -9.09
N ASP A 360 -22.71 14.92 -9.79
CA ASP A 360 -23.61 16.07 -9.91
C ASP A 360 -24.97 15.63 -10.50
N LYS A 361 -25.66 14.70 -9.80
CA LYS A 361 -26.99 14.23 -10.17
C LYS A 361 -27.99 15.18 -9.51
N SER A 362 -28.47 16.13 -10.26
CA SER A 362 -29.56 16.98 -9.80
C SER A 362 -30.77 16.13 -9.43
N VAL A 363 -31.30 16.30 -8.24
CA VAL A 363 -32.55 15.67 -7.81
C VAL A 363 -33.67 16.25 -8.65
N GLU A 364 -34.33 15.41 -9.45
CA GLU A 364 -35.46 15.84 -10.28
C GLU A 364 -36.72 15.99 -9.42
N LYS A 365 -36.99 15.01 -8.55
CA LYS A 365 -38.17 14.99 -7.70
C LYS A 365 -37.91 14.25 -6.38
N THR A 366 -38.60 14.66 -5.35
CA THR A 366 -38.55 14.04 -4.02
C THR A 366 -39.95 13.58 -3.64
N TYR A 367 -40.08 12.36 -3.11
CA TYR A 367 -41.33 11.76 -2.69
C TYR A 367 -41.25 11.31 -1.24
N THR A 368 -42.37 11.33 -0.54
CA THR A 368 -42.55 10.65 0.75
C THR A 368 -42.71 9.14 0.53
N ILE A 369 -42.55 8.33 1.58
CA ILE A 369 -42.66 6.87 1.50
C ILE A 369 -44.03 6.36 0.99
N ASP A 370 -45.08 7.19 1.12
CA ASP A 370 -46.42 6.92 0.59
C ASP A 370 -46.59 7.42 -0.86
N GLY A 371 -45.52 7.81 -1.52
CA GLY A 371 -45.47 8.16 -2.95
C GLY A 371 -45.92 9.59 -3.28
N ARG A 372 -46.11 10.46 -2.31
CA ARG A 372 -46.51 11.85 -2.57
C ARG A 372 -45.28 12.69 -2.87
N GLU A 373 -45.33 13.48 -3.93
CA GLU A 373 -44.29 14.46 -4.26
C GLU A 373 -44.18 15.53 -3.16
N THR A 374 -42.96 15.82 -2.72
CA THR A 374 -42.68 16.79 -1.66
C THR A 374 -41.41 17.57 -1.93
N THR A 375 -41.10 18.54 -1.11
CA THR A 375 -39.86 19.34 -1.19
C THR A 375 -38.76 18.71 -0.35
N ALA A 376 -37.51 19.01 -0.64
CA ALA A 376 -36.34 18.55 0.11
C ALA A 376 -36.31 19.00 1.59
N ALA A 377 -37.21 19.90 2.01
CA ALA A 377 -37.33 20.38 3.39
C ALA A 377 -38.29 19.51 4.25
N ALA A 378 -38.90 18.47 3.68
CA ALA A 378 -39.77 17.57 4.46
C ALA A 378 -38.95 16.67 5.39
N HIS A 379 -39.45 16.43 6.59
CA HIS A 379 -38.83 15.54 7.57
C HIS A 379 -39.31 14.09 7.39
N GLY A 380 -38.42 13.12 7.51
CA GLY A 380 -38.71 11.70 7.41
C GLY A 380 -37.92 10.99 6.31
N ILE A 381 -38.31 9.75 6.00
CA ILE A 381 -37.72 8.99 4.88
C ILE A 381 -38.26 9.56 3.58
N LEU A 382 -37.35 9.99 2.71
CA LEU A 382 -37.66 10.58 1.42
C LEU A 382 -37.06 9.71 0.30
N ILE A 383 -37.83 9.53 -0.78
CA ILE A 383 -37.37 8.85 -2.00
C ILE A 383 -37.05 9.95 -3.01
N GLN A 384 -35.81 10.00 -3.50
CA GLN A 384 -35.39 10.97 -4.48
C GLN A 384 -35.21 10.31 -5.84
N ARG A 385 -35.90 10.83 -6.83
CA ARG A 385 -35.70 10.48 -8.23
C ARG A 385 -34.64 11.40 -8.82
N LEU A 386 -33.60 10.82 -9.38
CA LEU A 386 -32.51 11.56 -10.02
C LEU A 386 -32.83 11.83 -11.49
N ALA A 387 -32.20 12.83 -12.06
CA ALA A 387 -32.40 13.24 -13.46
C ALA A 387 -32.07 12.15 -14.50
N ASP A 388 -31.30 11.11 -14.11
CA ASP A 388 -31.03 9.92 -14.91
C ASP A 388 -32.11 8.83 -14.81
N GLY A 389 -33.19 9.07 -14.03
CA GLY A 389 -34.31 8.16 -13.83
C GLY A 389 -34.09 7.09 -12.76
N THR A 390 -32.94 7.09 -12.05
CA THR A 390 -32.70 6.21 -10.87
C THR A 390 -33.37 6.78 -9.62
N THR A 391 -33.66 5.90 -8.65
CA THR A 391 -34.26 6.27 -7.35
C THR A 391 -33.41 5.74 -6.21
#